data_6922015a2752a24686c1f282a7c0abea
#
_entry.id   6922015a2752a24686c1f282a7c0abea
#
_cell.length_a   1.000
_cell.length_b   1.000
_cell.length_c   1.000
_cell.angle_alpha   90.00
_cell.angle_beta   90.00
_cell.angle_gamma   90.00
#
_symmetry.space_group_name_H-M   'P 1'
#
loop_
_entity.id
_entity.type
_entity.pdbx_description
1 polymer ?
#
loop_
_entity_poly.entity_id
_entity_poly.type
_entity_poly.pdbx_seq_one_letter_code
_entity_poly.pdbx_strand_id
1 'polypeptide(L)'
;MVRLLTAFVAALLSGLRSRRELMLENLALRQQLATVLQKRRPRIGPADRAFWVVLRRLWSRWADAVVIVKPETVIGWHRAGFALYWKWLSRKGRSPGRPPLAREVGDLARRMARENGWGATRIHGELVKLGFRVSERSVSRFLRQRGRWPERRQSWLTFLRNHREVIVAMDLFTVPTATFRLLYVWFAIRHSRREIVHWAVTETPSAPWVVQQLREAFPFDEAARGSRYLVFDRDAIFSAAVVAAVTSMPLEPTRTSYQSPWQNGVAERFVGTVRRELLDHAIVLDDRHLRRLLGEYLAYYHQDRTHLGIGKDAPLARPVEPRPAGAAAVCARPRVGGLHHRYSWGVAA
;
A
#
# COMPACT_ATOMS: atom_id res chain seq x y z
N MET A 1 -36.05 56.69 -35.61
CA MET A 1 -35.09 57.25 -36.60
C MET A 1 -33.68 56.66 -36.45
N VAL A 2 -33.06 56.63 -35.28
CA VAL A 2 -31.67 56.13 -35.09
C VAL A 2 -31.48 54.69 -35.60
N ARG A 3 -32.43 53.74 -35.34
CA ARG A 3 -32.32 52.32 -35.80
C ARG A 3 -32.43 52.21 -37.35
N LEU A 4 -33.13 53.04 -38.04
CA LEU A 4 -33.25 53.06 -39.49
C LEU A 4 -31.94 53.63 -40.12
N LEU A 5 -31.39 54.67 -39.51
CA LEU A 5 -30.13 55.26 -39.97
C LEU A 5 -28.96 54.32 -39.80
N THR A 6 -28.88 53.61 -38.64
CA THR A 6 -27.82 52.57 -38.40
C THR A 6 -27.95 51.37 -39.35
N ALA A 7 -29.18 50.96 -39.69
CA ALA A 7 -29.39 49.90 -40.68
C ALA A 7 -28.97 50.31 -42.09
N PHE A 8 -29.24 51.54 -42.46
CA PHE A 8 -28.89 52.10 -43.80
C PHE A 8 -27.33 52.24 -43.94
N VAL A 9 -26.67 52.74 -42.88
CA VAL A 9 -25.20 52.83 -42.86
C VAL A 9 -24.58 51.44 -42.89
N ALA A 10 -25.14 50.47 -42.17
CA ALA A 10 -24.67 49.09 -42.22
C ALA A 10 -24.86 48.44 -43.61
N ALA A 11 -25.95 48.75 -44.30
CA ALA A 11 -26.19 48.28 -45.68
C ALA A 11 -25.22 48.89 -46.70
N LEU A 12 -24.92 50.18 -46.58
CA LEU A 12 -23.89 50.83 -47.40
C LEU A 12 -22.48 50.26 -47.18
N LEU A 13 -22.08 50.01 -45.94
CA LEU A 13 -20.82 49.38 -45.57
C LEU A 13 -20.75 47.92 -46.01
N SER A 14 -21.86 47.23 -46.16
CA SER A 14 -21.92 45.86 -46.67
C SER A 14 -21.56 45.76 -48.16
N GLY A 15 -21.80 46.82 -48.93
CA GLY A 15 -21.42 46.93 -50.35
C GLY A 15 -19.88 46.86 -50.61
N LEU A 16 -19.08 47.14 -49.57
CA LEU A 16 -17.61 47.02 -49.61
C LEU A 16 -17.09 45.62 -49.26
N ARG A 17 -17.98 44.67 -48.89
CA ARG A 17 -17.63 43.30 -48.51
C ARG A 17 -17.49 42.39 -49.74
N SER A 18 -16.61 41.36 -49.60
CA SER A 18 -16.49 40.34 -50.64
C SER A 18 -17.80 39.57 -50.86
N ARG A 19 -18.06 39.16 -52.11
CA ARG A 19 -19.23 38.36 -52.48
C ARG A 19 -19.37 37.10 -51.60
N ARG A 20 -18.24 36.52 -51.19
CA ARG A 20 -18.20 35.37 -50.30
C ARG A 20 -18.69 35.72 -48.89
N GLU A 21 -18.28 36.85 -48.33
CA GLU A 21 -18.70 37.28 -46.99
C GLU A 21 -20.19 37.56 -46.94
N LEU A 22 -20.74 38.22 -47.97
CA LEU A 22 -22.18 38.46 -48.09
C LEU A 22 -23.00 37.17 -48.20
N MET A 23 -22.49 36.16 -48.91
CA MET A 23 -23.13 34.84 -48.99
C MET A 23 -23.14 34.14 -47.66
N LEU A 24 -22.05 34.18 -46.91
CA LEU A 24 -21.96 33.54 -45.57
C LEU A 24 -22.81 34.27 -44.54
N GLU A 25 -22.87 35.61 -44.57
CA GLU A 25 -23.73 36.41 -43.74
C GLU A 25 -25.21 36.11 -44.01
N ASN A 26 -25.60 36.07 -45.30
CA ASN A 26 -26.97 35.72 -45.72
C ASN A 26 -27.37 34.31 -45.25
N LEU A 27 -26.44 33.35 -45.39
CA LEU A 27 -26.63 31.97 -44.91
C LEU A 27 -26.83 31.93 -43.38
N ALA A 28 -26.02 32.68 -42.64
CA ALA A 28 -26.14 32.78 -41.18
C ALA A 28 -27.48 33.38 -40.76
N LEU A 29 -27.91 34.46 -41.41
CA LEU A 29 -29.19 35.13 -41.13
C LEU A 29 -30.41 34.25 -41.47
N ARG A 30 -30.36 33.54 -42.62
CA ARG A 30 -31.40 32.58 -42.99
C ARG A 30 -31.53 31.43 -42.00
N GLN A 31 -30.42 30.89 -41.53
CA GLN A 31 -30.41 29.82 -40.53
C GLN A 31 -31.04 30.33 -39.21
N GLN A 32 -30.69 31.53 -38.76
CA GLN A 32 -31.28 32.12 -37.58
C GLN A 32 -32.79 32.34 -37.74
N LEU A 33 -33.21 32.87 -38.87
CA LEU A 33 -34.61 33.10 -39.18
C LEU A 33 -35.40 31.78 -39.19
N ALA A 34 -34.87 30.71 -39.82
CA ALA A 34 -35.48 29.39 -39.84
C ALA A 34 -35.61 28.83 -38.40
N THR A 35 -34.61 29.04 -37.53
CA THR A 35 -34.65 28.60 -36.14
C THR A 35 -35.70 29.34 -35.32
N VAL A 36 -35.89 30.65 -35.57
CA VAL A 36 -36.85 31.47 -34.85
C VAL A 36 -38.28 31.20 -35.31
N LEU A 37 -38.52 30.99 -36.62
CA LEU A 37 -39.84 30.75 -37.18
C LEU A 37 -40.43 29.38 -36.82
N GLN A 38 -39.62 28.40 -36.45
CA GLN A 38 -40.09 27.02 -36.21
C GLN A 38 -40.83 26.80 -34.90
N LYS A 39 -40.70 27.66 -33.86
CA LYS A 39 -41.37 27.45 -32.56
C LYS A 39 -41.52 28.74 -31.74
N ARG A 40 -42.57 28.80 -30.88
CA ARG A 40 -42.73 29.86 -29.85
C ARG A 40 -41.54 30.02 -28.89
N ARG A 41 -40.69 28.99 -28.76
CA ARG A 41 -39.38 29.03 -28.06
C ARG A 41 -38.35 28.30 -28.91
N PRO A 42 -37.45 28.97 -29.62
CA PRO A 42 -36.45 28.36 -30.46
C PRO A 42 -35.50 27.50 -29.64
N ARG A 43 -35.45 26.20 -29.97
CA ARG A 43 -34.48 25.27 -29.37
C ARG A 43 -33.41 24.95 -30.41
N ILE A 44 -32.18 25.29 -30.09
CA ILE A 44 -31.03 25.02 -30.97
C ILE A 44 -30.69 23.52 -30.91
N GLY A 45 -30.94 22.83 -32.01
CA GLY A 45 -30.70 21.41 -32.16
C GLY A 45 -29.24 21.07 -32.44
N PRO A 46 -28.91 19.78 -32.51
CA PRO A 46 -27.55 19.32 -32.86
C PRO A 46 -27.08 19.79 -34.23
N ALA A 47 -27.99 19.83 -35.23
CA ALA A 47 -27.70 20.32 -36.58
C ALA A 47 -27.35 21.81 -36.59
N ASP A 48 -28.10 22.63 -35.85
CA ASP A 48 -27.84 24.08 -35.72
C ASP A 48 -26.48 24.32 -35.08
N ARG A 49 -26.13 23.54 -34.04
CA ARG A 49 -24.83 23.63 -33.37
C ARG A 49 -23.69 23.27 -34.32
N ALA A 50 -23.84 22.19 -35.12
CA ALA A 50 -22.87 21.78 -36.10
C ALA A 50 -22.69 22.86 -37.20
N PHE A 51 -23.80 23.46 -37.67
CA PHE A 51 -23.78 24.56 -38.64
C PHE A 51 -22.91 25.73 -38.14
N TRP A 52 -23.15 26.20 -36.92
CA TRP A 52 -22.39 27.32 -36.34
C TRP A 52 -20.93 27.00 -36.10
N VAL A 53 -20.62 25.76 -35.71
CA VAL A 53 -19.23 25.30 -35.55
C VAL A 53 -18.49 25.28 -36.89
N VAL A 54 -19.13 24.83 -37.96
CA VAL A 54 -18.55 24.84 -39.33
C VAL A 54 -18.42 26.27 -39.85
N LEU A 55 -19.44 27.10 -39.71
CA LEU A 55 -19.42 28.48 -40.18
C LEU A 55 -18.28 29.28 -39.53
N ARG A 56 -18.06 29.10 -38.22
CA ARG A 56 -16.93 29.69 -37.50
C ARG A 56 -15.58 29.35 -38.16
N ARG A 57 -15.43 28.14 -38.70
CA ARG A 57 -14.16 27.69 -39.32
C ARG A 57 -13.97 28.29 -40.72
N LEU A 58 -15.05 28.60 -41.40
CA LEU A 58 -15.07 29.08 -42.78
C LEU A 58 -15.06 30.61 -42.87
N TRP A 59 -15.49 31.30 -41.79
CA TRP A 59 -15.68 32.73 -41.80
C TRP A 59 -15.21 33.39 -40.50
N SER A 60 -14.25 34.31 -40.58
CA SER A 60 -13.63 34.94 -39.40
C SER A 60 -14.55 35.88 -38.67
N ARG A 61 -15.49 36.53 -39.39
CA ARG A 61 -16.44 37.50 -38.85
C ARG A 61 -17.80 36.90 -38.45
N TRP A 62 -17.85 35.59 -38.28
CA TRP A 62 -19.07 34.85 -37.88
C TRP A 62 -19.72 35.37 -36.58
N ALA A 63 -18.88 35.88 -35.66
CA ALA A 63 -19.36 36.40 -34.37
C ALA A 63 -20.22 37.64 -34.48
N ASP A 64 -19.97 38.49 -35.52
CA ASP A 64 -20.73 39.71 -35.77
C ASP A 64 -22.16 39.40 -36.25
N ALA A 65 -22.37 38.28 -36.92
CA ALA A 65 -23.66 37.86 -37.47
C ALA A 65 -24.49 36.99 -36.51
N VAL A 66 -23.93 36.52 -35.39
CA VAL A 66 -24.65 35.69 -34.43
C VAL A 66 -25.52 36.58 -33.50
N VAL A 67 -26.85 36.39 -33.56
CA VAL A 67 -27.78 37.13 -32.73
C VAL A 67 -28.48 36.24 -31.70
N ILE A 68 -28.84 35.01 -32.07
CA ILE A 68 -29.67 34.12 -31.23
C ILE A 68 -28.87 33.38 -30.13
N VAL A 69 -27.54 33.33 -30.22
CA VAL A 69 -26.65 32.75 -29.20
C VAL A 69 -25.42 33.62 -29.03
N LYS A 70 -24.84 33.56 -27.84
CA LYS A 70 -23.56 34.26 -27.60
C LYS A 70 -22.43 33.54 -28.33
N PRO A 71 -21.44 34.26 -28.89
CA PRO A 71 -20.26 33.65 -29.53
C PRO A 71 -19.53 32.63 -28.65
N GLU A 72 -19.45 32.86 -27.33
CA GLU A 72 -18.84 31.95 -26.36
C GLU A 72 -19.56 30.60 -26.33
N THR A 73 -20.87 30.58 -26.56
CA THR A 73 -21.67 29.33 -26.61
C THR A 73 -21.27 28.47 -27.80
N VAL A 74 -21.06 29.07 -28.95
CA VAL A 74 -20.59 28.38 -30.17
C VAL A 74 -19.15 27.84 -29.96
N ILE A 75 -18.31 28.61 -29.29
CA ILE A 75 -16.96 28.17 -28.88
C ILE A 75 -17.04 26.95 -27.95
N GLY A 76 -17.97 26.97 -27.00
CA GLY A 76 -18.24 25.86 -26.10
C GLY A 76 -18.67 24.59 -26.84
N TRP A 77 -19.55 24.70 -27.84
CA TRP A 77 -19.95 23.56 -28.67
C TRP A 77 -18.79 22.99 -29.48
N HIS A 78 -17.94 23.83 -30.03
CA HIS A 78 -16.74 23.38 -30.74
C HIS A 78 -15.78 22.61 -29.81
N ARG A 79 -15.54 23.14 -28.59
CA ARG A 79 -14.69 22.47 -27.59
C ARG A 79 -15.26 21.10 -27.17
N ALA A 80 -16.56 21.04 -26.95
CA ALA A 80 -17.24 19.79 -26.61
C ALA A 80 -17.18 18.77 -27.74
N GLY A 81 -17.46 19.20 -28.97
CA GLY A 81 -17.34 18.35 -30.17
C GLY A 81 -15.92 17.85 -30.41
N PHE A 82 -14.93 18.73 -30.24
CA PHE A 82 -13.52 18.37 -30.34
C PHE A 82 -13.10 17.35 -29.27
N ALA A 83 -13.55 17.53 -28.04
CA ALA A 83 -13.30 16.57 -26.95
C ALA A 83 -13.92 15.20 -27.24
N LEU A 84 -15.15 15.17 -27.79
CA LEU A 84 -15.82 13.94 -28.21
C LEU A 84 -15.09 13.24 -29.36
N TYR A 85 -14.65 14.01 -30.36
CA TYR A 85 -13.87 13.49 -31.49
C TYR A 85 -12.58 12.83 -31.01
N TRP A 86 -11.78 13.50 -30.16
CA TRP A 86 -10.56 12.95 -29.62
C TRP A 86 -10.80 11.76 -28.71
N LYS A 87 -11.87 11.79 -27.93
CA LYS A 87 -12.29 10.63 -27.12
C LYS A 87 -12.66 9.42 -27.98
N TRP A 88 -13.27 9.64 -29.13
CA TRP A 88 -13.59 8.58 -30.09
C TRP A 88 -12.32 8.07 -30.79
N LEU A 89 -11.47 8.98 -31.26
CA LEU A 89 -10.21 8.64 -31.93
C LEU A 89 -9.26 7.88 -31.00
N SER A 90 -9.13 8.34 -29.74
CA SER A 90 -8.29 7.68 -28.73
C SER A 90 -8.80 6.29 -28.31
N ARG A 91 -10.09 6.00 -28.52
CA ARG A 91 -10.63 4.65 -28.32
C ARG A 91 -10.25 3.69 -29.45
N LYS A 92 -10.12 4.17 -30.68
CA LYS A 92 -9.71 3.36 -31.83
C LYS A 92 -8.23 2.98 -31.83
N GLY A 93 -7.39 3.80 -31.22
CA GLY A 93 -5.93 3.62 -31.21
C GLY A 93 -5.32 3.05 -29.93
N ARG A 94 -6.12 2.51 -29.00
CA ARG A 94 -5.57 1.88 -27.79
C ARG A 94 -4.88 0.58 -28.17
N SER A 95 -3.57 0.65 -28.33
CA SER A 95 -2.73 -0.53 -28.10
C SER A 95 -3.08 -1.06 -26.70
N PRO A 96 -3.34 -2.35 -26.54
CA PRO A 96 -3.54 -2.91 -25.21
C PRO A 96 -2.30 -2.57 -24.40
N GLY A 97 -2.48 -1.83 -23.30
CA GLY A 97 -1.41 -1.56 -22.33
C GLY A 97 -0.86 -2.89 -21.80
N ARG A 98 0.05 -2.84 -20.84
CA ARG A 98 0.56 -4.04 -20.17
C ARG A 98 -0.62 -4.96 -19.83
N PRO A 99 -0.58 -6.26 -20.21
CA PRO A 99 -1.64 -7.20 -19.93
C PRO A 99 -2.07 -7.12 -18.46
N PRO A 100 -3.37 -7.14 -18.16
CA PRO A 100 -3.84 -7.19 -16.78
C PRO A 100 -3.25 -8.43 -16.11
N LEU A 101 -2.77 -8.28 -14.89
CA LEU A 101 -2.37 -9.41 -14.05
C LEU A 101 -3.54 -10.40 -13.96
N ALA A 102 -3.23 -11.70 -13.98
CA ALA A 102 -4.22 -12.75 -13.90
C ALA A 102 -5.18 -12.50 -12.71
N ARG A 103 -6.48 -12.66 -12.95
CA ARG A 103 -7.51 -12.47 -11.90
C ARG A 103 -7.22 -13.31 -10.66
N GLU A 104 -6.69 -14.51 -10.86
CA GLU A 104 -6.27 -15.45 -9.80
C GLU A 104 -5.34 -14.81 -8.76
N VAL A 105 -4.35 -14.01 -9.20
CA VAL A 105 -3.41 -13.33 -8.29
C VAL A 105 -4.12 -12.28 -7.44
N GLY A 106 -5.08 -11.56 -8.03
CA GLY A 106 -5.89 -10.59 -7.30
C GLY A 106 -6.84 -11.24 -6.30
N ASP A 107 -7.44 -12.37 -6.67
CA ASP A 107 -8.34 -13.14 -5.80
C ASP A 107 -7.59 -13.79 -4.65
N LEU A 108 -6.41 -14.36 -4.94
CA LEU A 108 -5.51 -14.91 -3.93
C LEU A 108 -5.04 -13.84 -2.95
N ALA A 109 -4.64 -12.65 -3.43
CA ALA A 109 -4.25 -11.54 -2.57
C ALA A 109 -5.40 -11.11 -1.63
N ARG A 110 -6.63 -11.04 -2.14
CA ARG A 110 -7.82 -10.73 -1.35
C ARG A 110 -8.17 -11.83 -0.35
N ARG A 111 -7.98 -13.10 -0.71
CA ARG A 111 -8.16 -14.25 0.18
C ARG A 111 -7.15 -14.18 1.33
N MET A 112 -5.86 -14.01 1.05
CA MET A 112 -4.81 -13.87 2.06
C MET A 112 -5.09 -12.70 3.02
N ALA A 113 -5.58 -11.56 2.51
CA ALA A 113 -5.96 -10.42 3.34
C ALA A 113 -7.11 -10.72 4.28
N ARG A 114 -8.13 -11.46 3.82
CA ARG A 114 -9.31 -11.83 4.64
C ARG A 114 -8.99 -12.88 5.69
N GLU A 115 -8.24 -13.91 5.31
CA GLU A 115 -7.91 -15.02 6.19
C GLU A 115 -6.93 -14.63 7.31
N ASN A 116 -6.05 -13.65 7.06
CA ASN A 116 -4.95 -13.32 7.98
C ASN A 116 -4.90 -11.86 8.42
N GLY A 117 -5.75 -10.97 7.89
CA GLY A 117 -5.69 -9.53 8.18
C GLY A 117 -4.40 -8.84 7.68
N TRP A 118 -3.67 -9.44 6.73
CA TRP A 118 -2.38 -8.94 6.28
C TRP A 118 -2.48 -7.73 5.35
N GLY A 119 -1.49 -6.83 5.49
CA GLY A 119 -1.30 -5.71 4.58
C GLY A 119 -0.62 -6.10 3.26
N ALA A 120 -0.64 -5.15 2.30
CA ALA A 120 -0.13 -5.36 0.94
C ALA A 120 1.32 -5.86 0.87
N THR A 121 2.19 -5.32 1.71
CA THR A 121 3.61 -5.65 1.75
C THR A 121 3.86 -7.11 2.11
N ARG A 122 3.12 -7.62 3.11
CA ARG A 122 3.24 -9.01 3.55
C ARG A 122 2.66 -9.96 2.50
N ILE A 123 1.48 -9.66 1.97
CA ILE A 123 0.86 -10.42 0.89
C ILE A 123 1.76 -10.46 -0.35
N HIS A 124 2.41 -9.35 -0.70
CA HIS A 124 3.39 -9.33 -1.78
C HIS A 124 4.55 -10.31 -1.50
N GLY A 125 5.07 -10.35 -0.27
CA GLY A 125 6.10 -11.30 0.13
C GLY A 125 5.67 -12.75 -0.11
N GLU A 126 4.46 -13.13 0.30
CA GLU A 126 3.91 -14.48 0.07
C GLU A 126 3.73 -14.80 -1.41
N LEU A 127 3.20 -13.85 -2.20
CA LEU A 127 3.05 -14.04 -3.64
C LEU A 127 4.40 -14.23 -4.35
N VAL A 128 5.46 -13.50 -3.91
CA VAL A 128 6.81 -13.69 -4.44
C VAL A 128 7.36 -15.08 -4.06
N LYS A 129 7.09 -15.56 -2.84
CA LYS A 129 7.50 -16.92 -2.41
C LYS A 129 6.77 -18.03 -3.16
N LEU A 130 5.56 -17.75 -3.64
CA LEU A 130 4.80 -18.64 -4.55
C LEU A 130 5.21 -18.50 -6.02
N GLY A 131 6.27 -17.72 -6.33
CA GLY A 131 6.79 -17.54 -7.68
C GLY A 131 6.02 -16.53 -8.56
N PHE A 132 5.02 -15.80 -8.01
CA PHE A 132 4.30 -14.79 -8.78
C PHE A 132 5.16 -13.53 -8.99
N ARG A 133 5.36 -13.14 -10.24
CA ARG A 133 6.02 -11.87 -10.61
C ARG A 133 5.02 -10.71 -10.54
N VAL A 134 4.78 -10.20 -9.35
CA VAL A 134 3.87 -9.10 -9.09
C VAL A 134 4.60 -7.99 -8.32
N SER A 135 4.28 -6.72 -8.60
CA SER A 135 4.82 -5.61 -7.80
C SER A 135 3.94 -5.36 -6.57
N GLU A 136 4.55 -4.89 -5.49
CA GLU A 136 3.81 -4.48 -4.27
C GLU A 136 2.73 -3.43 -4.58
N ARG A 137 3.01 -2.51 -5.52
CA ARG A 137 2.04 -1.51 -5.98
C ARG A 137 0.79 -2.14 -6.60
N SER A 138 0.95 -3.28 -7.30
CA SER A 138 -0.19 -4.04 -7.86
C SER A 138 -0.99 -4.70 -6.75
N VAL A 139 -0.33 -5.30 -5.76
CA VAL A 139 -0.99 -5.89 -4.59
C VAL A 139 -1.74 -4.81 -3.82
N SER A 140 -1.11 -3.66 -3.54
CA SER A 140 -1.76 -2.50 -2.92
C SER A 140 -3.00 -2.05 -3.69
N ARG A 141 -2.97 -2.08 -5.03
CA ARG A 141 -4.12 -1.75 -5.87
C ARG A 141 -5.26 -2.75 -5.71
N PHE A 142 -4.96 -4.05 -5.62
CA PHE A 142 -5.98 -5.08 -5.39
C PHE A 142 -6.66 -4.93 -4.01
N LEU A 143 -5.94 -4.40 -3.02
CA LEU A 143 -6.43 -4.22 -1.65
C LEU A 143 -7.00 -2.83 -1.35
N ARG A 144 -6.81 -1.84 -2.24
CA ARG A 144 -7.08 -0.40 -2.03
C ARG A 144 -8.54 -0.02 -1.79
N GLN A 145 -9.45 -0.94 -1.64
CA GLN A 145 -10.84 -0.59 -1.30
C GLN A 145 -11.06 -0.22 0.17
N ARG A 146 -10.01 -0.13 1.01
CA ARG A 146 -10.11 0.39 2.39
C ARG A 146 -8.83 1.11 2.85
N GLY A 147 -8.92 2.44 3.04
CA GLY A 147 -8.26 3.25 4.07
C GLY A 147 -6.73 3.46 4.06
N ARG A 148 -6.32 4.69 4.21
CA ARG A 148 -4.97 5.31 4.32
C ARG A 148 -4.11 4.83 5.49
N TRP A 149 -2.76 4.84 5.31
CA TRP A 149 -1.71 4.75 6.35
C TRP A 149 -0.67 5.87 6.20
N PRO A 150 -0.15 6.45 7.30
CA PRO A 150 0.87 7.49 7.23
C PRO A 150 2.31 7.02 7.44
N GLU A 151 3.26 7.78 6.90
CA GLU A 151 4.72 7.59 6.94
C GLU A 151 5.41 8.33 8.10
N ARG A 152 6.65 7.85 8.47
CA ARG A 152 7.91 8.54 8.84
C ARG A 152 8.70 7.83 9.96
N ARG A 153 10.05 7.74 9.91
CA ARG A 153 11.16 8.70 10.11
C ARG A 153 12.53 8.13 9.77
N GLN A 154 13.41 9.01 9.29
CA GLN A 154 14.71 8.73 8.67
C GLN A 154 15.85 9.44 9.42
N SER A 155 16.61 8.83 10.25
CA SER A 155 18.00 9.22 10.58
C SER A 155 18.72 8.20 11.46
N TRP A 156 18.02 7.40 12.26
CA TRP A 156 18.55 6.33 13.10
C TRP A 156 18.88 5.06 12.30
N LEU A 157 18.18 4.86 11.20
CA LEU A 157 18.27 3.66 10.36
C LEU A 157 19.66 3.41 9.76
N THR A 158 20.47 4.45 9.59
CA THR A 158 21.79 4.32 9.00
C THR A 158 22.77 3.66 9.97
N PHE A 159 22.72 4.01 11.25
CA PHE A 159 23.56 3.37 12.29
C PHE A 159 23.20 1.89 12.46
N LEU A 160 21.91 1.57 12.57
CA LEU A 160 21.45 0.17 12.69
C LEU A 160 21.77 -0.67 11.45
N ARG A 161 21.82 -0.07 10.24
CA ARG A 161 22.21 -0.80 9.03
C ARG A 161 23.66 -1.27 9.06
N ASN A 162 24.57 -0.42 9.54
CA ASN A 162 26.00 -0.74 9.52
C ASN A 162 26.39 -1.84 10.54
N HIS A 163 25.59 -2.02 11.60
CA HIS A 163 25.85 -2.99 12.65
C HIS A 163 24.79 -4.09 12.75
N ARG A 164 23.87 -4.16 11.79
CA ARG A 164 22.70 -5.04 11.81
C ARG A 164 23.06 -6.53 12.01
N GLU A 165 24.17 -6.97 11.44
CA GLU A 165 24.59 -8.38 11.45
C GLU A 165 25.08 -8.83 12.83
N VAL A 166 25.57 -7.90 13.64
CA VAL A 166 26.24 -8.17 14.93
C VAL A 166 25.40 -7.72 16.15
N ILE A 167 24.16 -7.25 15.94
CA ILE A 167 23.29 -6.79 17.03
C ILE A 167 22.25 -7.86 17.35
N VAL A 168 22.13 -8.16 18.65
CA VAL A 168 20.98 -8.84 19.25
C VAL A 168 20.28 -7.84 20.18
N ALA A 169 18.95 -7.84 20.20
CA ALA A 169 18.17 -7.08 21.16
C ALA A 169 17.45 -8.03 22.11
N MET A 170 17.33 -7.66 23.38
CA MET A 170 16.45 -8.34 24.33
C MET A 170 15.41 -7.41 24.91
N ASP A 171 14.29 -7.98 25.30
CA ASP A 171 13.19 -7.26 25.92
C ASP A 171 12.31 -8.19 26.74
N LEU A 172 11.41 -7.60 27.53
CA LEU A 172 10.46 -8.29 28.37
C LEU A 172 9.07 -7.69 28.17
N PHE A 173 8.05 -8.52 27.96
CA PHE A 173 6.68 -8.05 27.90
C PHE A 173 5.75 -8.89 28.77
N THR A 174 4.62 -8.29 29.15
CA THR A 174 3.63 -8.91 30.02
C THR A 174 2.43 -9.44 29.24
N VAL A 175 1.89 -10.56 29.71
CA VAL A 175 0.68 -11.19 29.20
C VAL A 175 -0.25 -11.51 30.38
N PRO A 176 -1.45 -10.91 30.46
CA PRO A 176 -2.43 -11.27 31.48
C PRO A 176 -3.07 -12.62 31.16
N THR A 177 -3.29 -13.42 32.20
CA THR A 177 -4.07 -14.66 32.10
C THR A 177 -5.56 -14.40 32.29
N ALA A 178 -6.40 -15.40 32.01
CA ALA A 178 -7.83 -15.38 32.27
C ALA A 178 -8.18 -15.12 33.77
N THR A 179 -7.27 -15.43 34.66
CA THR A 179 -7.38 -15.17 36.12
C THR A 179 -6.70 -13.88 36.57
N PHE A 180 -6.36 -12.99 35.63
CA PHE A 180 -5.66 -11.71 35.84
C PHE A 180 -4.25 -11.81 36.46
N ARG A 181 -3.66 -13.02 36.50
CA ARG A 181 -2.23 -13.17 36.83
C ARG A 181 -1.40 -12.65 35.66
N LEU A 182 -0.27 -12.01 35.96
CA LEU A 182 0.66 -11.52 34.93
C LEU A 182 1.77 -12.53 34.70
N LEU A 183 1.89 -12.96 33.46
CA LEU A 183 3.04 -13.71 32.98
C LEU A 183 4.00 -12.76 32.26
N TYR A 184 5.28 -12.99 32.42
CA TYR A 184 6.34 -12.23 31.79
C TYR A 184 7.03 -13.10 30.75
N VAL A 185 7.20 -12.54 29.55
CA VAL A 185 7.89 -13.21 28.45
C VAL A 185 9.15 -12.43 28.15
N TRP A 186 10.30 -13.07 28.41
CA TRP A 186 11.59 -12.56 27.99
C TRP A 186 11.97 -13.18 26.66
N PHE A 187 12.67 -12.41 25.79
CA PHE A 187 13.19 -12.92 24.53
C PHE A 187 14.45 -12.16 24.10
N ALA A 188 15.27 -12.83 23.28
CA ALA A 188 16.40 -12.26 22.57
C ALA A 188 16.18 -12.41 21.06
N ILE A 189 16.30 -11.32 20.31
CA ILE A 189 16.06 -11.27 18.86
C ILE A 189 17.27 -10.75 18.10
N ARG A 190 17.73 -11.46 17.11
CA ARG A 190 18.82 -11.06 16.20
C ARG A 190 18.34 -10.03 15.18
N HIS A 191 19.05 -8.92 15.05
CA HIS A 191 18.65 -7.84 14.13
C HIS A 191 18.78 -8.22 12.65
N SER A 192 19.76 -9.07 12.28
CA SER A 192 20.05 -9.47 10.91
C SER A 192 18.85 -10.17 10.26
N ARG A 193 18.44 -11.28 10.87
CA ARG A 193 17.42 -12.18 10.35
C ARG A 193 16.08 -12.09 11.06
N ARG A 194 15.95 -11.29 12.12
CA ARG A 194 14.74 -11.23 13.00
C ARG A 194 14.48 -12.56 13.72
N GLU A 195 15.48 -13.38 13.83
CA GLU A 195 15.43 -14.67 14.50
C GLU A 195 15.33 -14.47 16.02
N ILE A 196 14.39 -15.14 16.67
CA ILE A 196 14.34 -15.24 18.12
C ILE A 196 15.34 -16.31 18.53
N VAL A 197 16.41 -15.87 19.16
CA VAL A 197 17.52 -16.75 19.61
C VAL A 197 17.05 -17.60 20.76
N HIS A 198 16.37 -16.97 21.73
CA HIS A 198 15.81 -17.62 22.90
C HIS A 198 14.60 -16.86 23.42
N TRP A 199 13.72 -17.55 24.13
CA TRP A 199 12.57 -16.98 24.82
C TRP A 199 12.18 -17.82 26.02
N ALA A 200 11.63 -17.18 27.05
CA ALA A 200 11.21 -17.87 28.27
C ALA A 200 10.02 -17.14 28.91
N VAL A 201 9.20 -17.88 29.67
CA VAL A 201 8.06 -17.36 30.39
C VAL A 201 8.27 -17.57 31.88
N THR A 202 7.88 -16.58 32.70
CA THR A 202 7.90 -16.67 34.17
C THR A 202 6.79 -15.82 34.78
N GLU A 203 6.36 -16.16 35.99
CA GLU A 203 5.50 -15.30 36.80
C GLU A 203 6.29 -14.27 37.61
N THR A 204 7.53 -14.59 37.95
CA THR A 204 8.40 -13.80 38.83
C THR A 204 9.72 -13.50 38.17
N PRO A 205 9.76 -12.48 37.31
CA PRO A 205 11.00 -12.10 36.66
C PRO A 205 11.98 -11.53 37.69
N SER A 206 13.21 -12.00 37.65
CA SER A 206 14.28 -11.54 38.52
C SER A 206 15.59 -11.41 37.76
N ALA A 207 16.53 -10.58 38.23
CA ALA A 207 17.83 -10.44 37.58
C ALA A 207 18.61 -11.78 37.48
N PRO A 208 18.67 -12.64 38.52
CA PRO A 208 19.27 -13.97 38.38
C PRO A 208 18.60 -14.84 37.31
N TRP A 209 17.26 -14.79 37.21
CA TRP A 209 16.53 -15.52 36.19
C TRP A 209 16.89 -15.00 34.77
N VAL A 210 16.97 -13.68 34.57
CA VAL A 210 17.40 -13.11 33.29
C VAL A 210 18.84 -13.53 32.94
N VAL A 211 19.74 -13.57 33.93
CA VAL A 211 21.11 -14.04 33.72
C VAL A 211 21.12 -15.49 33.26
N GLN A 212 20.24 -16.33 33.81
CA GLN A 212 20.10 -17.72 33.38
C GLN A 212 19.61 -17.80 31.92
N GLN A 213 18.59 -17.00 31.57
CA GLN A 213 18.07 -16.96 30.20
C GLN A 213 19.16 -16.48 29.21
N LEU A 214 20.01 -15.53 29.60
CA LEU A 214 21.14 -15.09 28.78
C LEU A 214 22.13 -16.20 28.54
N ARG A 215 22.44 -17.02 29.55
CA ARG A 215 23.35 -18.20 29.39
C ARG A 215 22.77 -19.24 28.44
N GLU A 216 21.47 -19.46 28.49
CA GLU A 216 20.77 -20.38 27.60
C GLU A 216 20.67 -19.82 26.17
N ALA A 217 20.52 -18.48 26.00
CA ALA A 217 20.49 -17.82 24.71
C ALA A 217 21.84 -17.78 24.00
N PHE A 218 22.94 -17.64 24.79
CA PHE A 218 24.31 -17.44 24.28
C PHE A 218 25.30 -18.44 24.90
N PRO A 219 25.16 -19.71 24.54
CA PRO A 219 26.20 -20.69 24.91
C PRO A 219 27.55 -20.32 24.25
N PHE A 220 28.65 -20.86 24.76
CA PHE A 220 30.01 -20.49 24.34
C PHE A 220 30.26 -20.48 22.81
N ASP A 221 29.53 -21.30 22.06
CA ASP A 221 29.61 -21.35 20.59
C ASP A 221 28.95 -20.17 19.88
N GLU A 222 28.15 -19.33 20.58
CA GLU A 222 27.46 -18.19 19.95
C GLU A 222 28.44 -17.09 19.49
N ALA A 223 29.63 -16.99 20.08
CA ALA A 223 30.68 -16.10 19.57
C ALA A 223 31.03 -16.38 18.10
N ALA A 224 30.96 -17.66 17.68
CA ALA A 224 31.14 -18.07 16.28
C ALA A 224 30.04 -17.60 15.34
N ARG A 225 28.88 -17.20 15.85
CA ARG A 225 27.73 -16.65 15.06
C ARG A 225 27.76 -15.13 14.86
N GLY A 226 28.82 -14.44 15.30
CA GLY A 226 29.10 -13.05 14.96
C GLY A 226 28.27 -12.01 15.73
N SER A 227 27.56 -12.37 16.81
CA SER A 227 26.89 -11.39 17.68
C SER A 227 27.92 -10.67 18.55
N ARG A 228 27.87 -9.32 18.57
CA ARG A 228 28.78 -8.49 19.34
C ARG A 228 28.08 -7.61 20.36
N TYR A 229 26.94 -7.03 19.99
CA TYR A 229 26.22 -6.06 20.82
C TYR A 229 24.91 -6.65 21.29
N LEU A 230 24.62 -6.54 22.60
CA LEU A 230 23.33 -6.83 23.18
C LEU A 230 22.63 -5.52 23.57
N VAL A 231 21.57 -5.18 22.83
CA VAL A 231 20.77 -3.96 23.06
C VAL A 231 19.59 -4.29 23.99
N PHE A 232 19.38 -3.49 25.01
CA PHE A 232 18.24 -3.58 25.93
C PHE A 232 17.90 -2.23 26.54
N ASP A 233 16.70 -2.11 27.06
CA ASP A 233 16.22 -0.88 27.68
C ASP A 233 16.73 -0.66 29.10
N ARG A 234 16.17 0.32 29.80
CA ARG A 234 16.53 0.68 31.16
C ARG A 234 15.56 0.14 32.20
N ASP A 235 14.83 -0.94 31.89
CA ASP A 235 14.02 -1.60 32.90
C ASP A 235 14.88 -2.00 34.12
N ALA A 236 14.30 -1.85 35.33
CA ALA A 236 14.98 -2.12 36.58
C ALA A 236 15.46 -3.57 36.72
N ILE A 237 14.81 -4.50 36.02
CA ILE A 237 15.19 -5.90 35.99
C ILE A 237 16.54 -6.12 35.31
N PHE A 238 16.91 -5.28 34.34
CA PHE A 238 18.21 -5.30 33.69
C PHE A 238 19.25 -4.55 34.55
N SER A 239 19.42 -5.05 35.74
CA SER A 239 20.29 -4.49 36.79
C SER A 239 21.78 -4.55 36.45
N ALA A 240 22.63 -4.01 37.34
CA ALA A 240 24.08 -4.12 37.20
C ALA A 240 24.57 -5.57 37.15
N ALA A 241 23.87 -6.52 37.79
CA ALA A 241 24.19 -7.94 37.73
C ALA A 241 23.98 -8.51 36.32
N VAL A 242 22.92 -8.11 35.62
CA VAL A 242 22.67 -8.50 34.22
C VAL A 242 23.76 -7.92 33.32
N VAL A 243 24.13 -6.63 33.52
CA VAL A 243 25.21 -6.00 32.73
C VAL A 243 26.54 -6.74 32.96
N ALA A 244 26.88 -7.09 34.19
CA ALA A 244 28.11 -7.85 34.51
C ALA A 244 28.09 -9.23 33.84
N ALA A 245 26.92 -9.91 33.87
CA ALA A 245 26.77 -11.21 33.20
C ALA A 245 26.95 -11.09 31.67
N VAL A 246 26.37 -10.08 31.01
CA VAL A 246 26.56 -9.84 29.56
C VAL A 246 28.03 -9.54 29.26
N THR A 247 28.73 -8.74 30.10
CA THR A 247 30.14 -8.39 29.94
C THR A 247 31.05 -9.61 30.11
N SER A 248 30.64 -10.61 30.92
CA SER A 248 31.37 -11.88 31.06
C SER A 248 31.21 -12.84 29.87
N MET A 249 30.23 -12.53 29.00
CA MET A 249 30.04 -13.21 27.72
C MET A 249 30.76 -12.43 26.61
N PRO A 250 30.96 -12.98 25.41
CA PRO A 250 31.57 -12.28 24.28
C PRO A 250 30.62 -11.23 23.67
N LEU A 251 29.83 -10.52 24.52
CA LEU A 251 28.84 -9.56 24.15
C LEU A 251 29.08 -8.22 24.85
N GLU A 252 28.88 -7.13 24.12
CA GLU A 252 28.99 -5.77 24.62
C GLU A 252 27.59 -5.24 25.01
N PRO A 253 27.33 -4.98 26.32
CA PRO A 253 26.03 -4.52 26.76
C PRO A 253 25.80 -3.07 26.31
N THR A 254 24.73 -2.85 25.54
CA THR A 254 24.35 -1.54 25.00
C THR A 254 22.97 -1.14 25.50
N ARG A 255 22.92 -0.26 26.50
CA ARG A 255 21.66 0.26 27.02
C ARG A 255 21.11 1.38 26.14
N THR A 256 19.80 1.39 25.91
CA THR A 256 19.12 2.49 25.24
C THR A 256 19.21 3.79 26.06
N SER A 257 19.13 4.95 25.39
CA SER A 257 19.04 6.25 26.06
C SER A 257 17.72 6.38 26.83
N TYR A 258 17.71 7.25 27.84
CA TYR A 258 16.48 7.53 28.59
C TYR A 258 15.36 8.04 27.66
N GLN A 259 14.14 7.54 27.83
CA GLN A 259 12.95 7.87 27.02
C GLN A 259 13.15 7.71 25.50
N SER A 260 13.96 6.76 25.10
CA SER A 260 14.27 6.50 23.69
C SER A 260 13.89 5.07 23.26
N PRO A 261 12.61 4.67 23.36
CA PRO A 261 12.16 3.31 23.04
C PRO A 261 12.50 2.92 21.60
N TRP A 262 12.46 3.88 20.66
CA TRP A 262 12.84 3.67 19.26
C TRP A 262 14.26 3.11 19.05
N GLN A 263 15.13 3.13 20.06
CA GLN A 263 16.46 2.52 20.02
C GLN A 263 16.37 0.98 20.11
N ASN A 264 15.33 0.43 20.72
CA ASN A 264 15.03 -1.01 20.74
C ASN A 264 13.91 -1.38 19.78
N GLY A 265 13.73 -0.62 18.71
CA GLY A 265 12.58 -0.73 17.79
C GLY A 265 12.42 -2.08 17.10
N VAL A 266 13.41 -2.99 17.14
CA VAL A 266 13.28 -4.36 16.62
C VAL A 266 12.52 -5.22 17.64
N ALA A 267 12.90 -5.15 18.91
CA ALA A 267 12.23 -5.87 19.99
C ALA A 267 10.79 -5.36 20.17
N GLU A 268 10.59 -4.03 20.24
CA GLU A 268 9.24 -3.45 20.33
C GLU A 268 8.33 -3.87 19.19
N ARG A 269 8.86 -3.91 17.96
CA ARG A 269 8.10 -4.37 16.80
C ARG A 269 7.75 -5.85 16.91
N PHE A 270 8.62 -6.67 17.45
CA PHE A 270 8.33 -8.08 17.71
C PHE A 270 7.21 -8.20 18.74
N VAL A 271 7.28 -7.51 19.89
CA VAL A 271 6.20 -7.48 20.90
C VAL A 271 4.88 -7.07 20.28
N GLY A 272 4.86 -5.95 19.54
CA GLY A 272 3.66 -5.50 18.85
C GLY A 272 3.14 -6.48 17.79
N THR A 273 4.01 -7.30 17.20
CA THR A 273 3.62 -8.34 16.25
C THR A 273 2.99 -9.53 16.96
N VAL A 274 3.62 -10.03 18.03
CA VAL A 274 3.06 -11.13 18.86
C VAL A 274 1.69 -10.75 19.42
N ARG A 275 1.53 -9.52 19.91
CA ARG A 275 0.23 -9.04 20.42
C ARG A 275 -0.83 -9.12 19.33
N ARG A 276 -0.64 -8.43 18.23
CA ARG A 276 -1.64 -8.35 17.15
C ARG A 276 -1.89 -9.67 16.40
N GLU A 277 -0.91 -10.55 16.33
CA GLU A 277 -1.01 -11.76 15.50
C GLU A 277 -1.30 -13.02 16.33
N LEU A 278 -1.18 -12.96 17.66
CA LEU A 278 -1.44 -14.09 18.54
C LEU A 278 -2.29 -13.69 19.73
N LEU A 279 -1.81 -12.76 20.59
CA LEU A 279 -2.39 -12.54 21.90
C LEU A 279 -3.75 -11.84 21.86
N ASP A 280 -4.00 -10.98 20.87
CA ASP A 280 -5.31 -10.35 20.65
C ASP A 280 -6.38 -11.35 20.18
N HIS A 281 -5.98 -12.59 19.86
CA HIS A 281 -6.86 -13.65 19.37
C HIS A 281 -6.97 -14.86 20.31
N ALA A 282 -6.29 -14.83 21.46
CA ALA A 282 -6.26 -15.95 22.40
C ALA A 282 -6.36 -15.48 23.84
N ILE A 283 -7.20 -16.12 24.63
CA ILE A 283 -7.25 -15.91 26.08
C ILE A 283 -6.25 -16.90 26.72
N VAL A 284 -5.22 -16.36 27.34
CA VAL A 284 -4.19 -17.16 28.01
C VAL A 284 -4.71 -17.68 29.34
N LEU A 285 -4.64 -18.98 29.58
CA LEU A 285 -5.11 -19.60 30.81
C LEU A 285 -4.02 -19.63 31.91
N ASP A 286 -2.84 -20.13 31.51
CA ASP A 286 -1.70 -20.31 32.42
C ASP A 286 -0.38 -20.21 31.64
N ASP A 287 0.76 -20.42 32.31
CA ASP A 287 2.09 -20.37 31.71
C ASP A 287 2.33 -21.50 30.70
N ARG A 288 1.82 -22.70 30.96
CA ARG A 288 1.91 -23.85 30.04
C ARG A 288 1.16 -23.56 28.74
N HIS A 289 -0.04 -23.00 28.87
CA HIS A 289 -0.82 -22.59 27.69
C HIS A 289 -0.10 -21.50 26.89
N LEU A 290 0.45 -20.48 27.56
CA LEU A 290 1.22 -19.42 26.90
C LEU A 290 2.46 -19.98 26.20
N ARG A 291 3.21 -20.90 26.85
CA ARG A 291 4.38 -21.54 26.23
C ARG A 291 4.00 -22.30 24.97
N ARG A 292 2.92 -23.05 24.98
CA ARG A 292 2.42 -23.77 23.81
C ARG A 292 2.07 -22.81 22.68
N LEU A 293 1.27 -21.77 22.96
CA LEU A 293 0.88 -20.77 21.97
C LEU A 293 2.09 -20.05 21.36
N LEU A 294 3.03 -19.61 22.18
CA LEU A 294 4.25 -18.95 21.72
C LEU A 294 5.13 -19.91 20.93
N GLY A 295 5.28 -21.16 21.34
CA GLY A 295 6.06 -22.16 20.61
C GLY A 295 5.52 -22.40 19.20
N GLU A 296 4.19 -22.61 19.07
CA GLU A 296 3.53 -22.74 17.77
C GLU A 296 3.67 -21.47 16.92
N TYR A 297 3.50 -20.29 17.54
CA TYR A 297 3.63 -19.02 16.85
C TYR A 297 5.05 -18.75 16.38
N LEU A 298 6.05 -19.03 17.22
CA LEU A 298 7.46 -18.82 16.86
C LEU A 298 7.94 -19.78 15.77
N ALA A 299 7.43 -21.02 15.75
CA ALA A 299 7.67 -21.93 14.64
C ALA A 299 7.15 -21.33 13.31
N TYR A 300 5.92 -20.83 13.30
CA TYR A 300 5.36 -20.10 12.17
C TYR A 300 6.15 -18.81 11.85
N TYR A 301 6.49 -18.03 12.87
CA TYR A 301 7.25 -16.79 12.74
C TYR A 301 8.59 -17.00 12.05
N HIS A 302 9.31 -18.07 12.43
CA HIS A 302 10.63 -18.39 11.89
C HIS A 302 10.58 -19.00 10.50
N GLN A 303 9.65 -19.92 10.24
CA GLN A 303 9.65 -20.74 9.03
C GLN A 303 8.79 -20.17 7.91
N ASP A 304 7.65 -19.57 8.25
CA ASP A 304 6.61 -19.26 7.27
C ASP A 304 6.34 -17.75 7.13
N ARG A 305 6.50 -16.98 8.22
CA ARG A 305 6.16 -15.56 8.23
C ARG A 305 7.18 -14.73 7.46
N THR A 306 6.69 -13.97 6.46
CA THR A 306 7.53 -13.06 5.69
C THR A 306 7.74 -11.72 6.43
N HIS A 307 8.98 -11.21 6.40
CA HIS A 307 9.37 -9.97 7.09
C HIS A 307 9.92 -8.93 6.11
N LEU A 308 9.34 -7.73 6.12
CA LEU A 308 9.78 -6.62 5.27
C LEU A 308 11.27 -6.30 5.47
N GLY A 309 11.72 -6.32 6.73
CA GLY A 309 13.08 -5.95 7.11
C GLY A 309 14.17 -6.91 6.61
N ILE A 310 13.83 -8.09 6.11
CA ILE A 310 14.76 -9.08 5.55
C ILE A 310 14.39 -9.46 4.12
N GLY A 311 13.95 -8.46 3.34
CA GLY A 311 13.65 -8.69 1.93
C GLY A 311 12.42 -9.55 1.67
N LYS A 312 11.46 -9.58 2.61
CA LYS A 312 10.24 -10.41 2.56
C LYS A 312 10.52 -11.91 2.64
N ASP A 313 11.65 -12.26 3.25
CA ASP A 313 11.99 -13.63 3.59
C ASP A 313 11.48 -14.00 4.99
N ALA A 314 11.53 -15.27 5.36
CA ALA A 314 11.37 -15.75 6.73
C ALA A 314 12.72 -15.74 7.47
N PRO A 315 12.76 -15.64 8.81
CA PRO A 315 14.00 -15.69 9.58
C PRO A 315 14.88 -16.87 9.26
N LEU A 316 14.34 -18.07 9.12
CA LEU A 316 15.08 -19.29 8.75
C LEU A 316 15.17 -19.54 7.24
N ALA A 317 15.02 -18.48 6.43
CA ALA A 317 15.06 -18.53 4.97
C ALA A 317 13.99 -19.48 4.37
N ARG A 318 13.07 -18.91 3.61
CA ARG A 318 12.03 -19.68 2.93
C ARG A 318 12.28 -19.65 1.42
N PRO A 319 12.57 -20.80 0.79
CA PRO A 319 12.80 -20.84 -0.65
C PRO A 319 11.55 -20.39 -1.43
N VAL A 320 11.78 -19.86 -2.64
CA VAL A 320 10.70 -19.60 -3.58
C VAL A 320 10.24 -20.92 -4.17
N GLU A 321 8.95 -21.19 -4.09
CA GLU A 321 8.31 -22.35 -4.68
C GLU A 321 7.74 -21.96 -6.07
N PRO A 322 8.42 -22.26 -7.19
CA PRO A 322 7.89 -21.97 -8.51
C PRO A 322 6.61 -22.80 -8.78
N ARG A 323 5.71 -22.24 -9.60
CA ARG A 323 4.49 -22.99 -10.00
C ARG A 323 4.88 -24.30 -10.70
N PRO A 324 4.42 -25.45 -10.22
CA PRO A 324 4.65 -26.73 -10.89
C PRO A 324 4.04 -26.77 -12.29
N ALA A 325 4.63 -27.57 -13.18
CA ALA A 325 4.01 -27.86 -14.47
C ALA A 325 2.74 -28.71 -14.26
N GLY A 326 1.63 -28.37 -14.93
CA GLY A 326 0.35 -29.07 -14.83
C GLY A 326 -0.69 -28.39 -13.93
N ALA A 327 -1.73 -29.14 -13.57
CA ALA A 327 -2.85 -28.67 -12.75
C ALA A 327 -2.43 -28.56 -11.28
N ALA A 328 -1.86 -27.42 -10.90
CA ALA A 328 -1.49 -27.11 -9.53
C ALA A 328 -2.37 -25.99 -8.96
N ALA A 329 -2.87 -26.18 -7.75
CA ALA A 329 -3.62 -25.20 -7.00
C ALA A 329 -2.82 -24.69 -5.80
N VAL A 330 -3.08 -23.46 -5.35
CA VAL A 330 -2.49 -22.94 -4.12
C VAL A 330 -3.30 -23.44 -2.93
N CYS A 331 -2.64 -24.22 -2.07
CA CYS A 331 -3.17 -24.77 -0.85
C CYS A 331 -2.80 -23.89 0.35
N ALA A 332 -3.77 -23.62 1.22
CA ALA A 332 -3.59 -22.95 2.49
C ALA A 332 -3.42 -24.02 3.59
N ARG A 333 -2.25 -24.06 4.22
CA ARG A 333 -1.97 -24.97 5.36
C ARG A 333 -2.10 -24.19 6.66
N PRO A 334 -2.98 -24.59 7.58
CA PRO A 334 -3.18 -23.87 8.84
C PRO A 334 -1.91 -23.90 9.71
N ARG A 335 -1.69 -22.81 10.43
CA ARG A 335 -0.67 -22.61 11.45
C ARG A 335 -1.30 -21.98 12.68
N VAL A 336 -0.72 -22.23 13.84
CA VAL A 336 -1.19 -21.64 15.11
C VAL A 336 -2.70 -21.86 15.30
N GLY A 337 -3.11 -23.12 15.30
CA GLY A 337 -4.52 -23.48 15.44
C GLY A 337 -5.47 -22.94 14.35
N GLY A 338 -4.95 -22.58 13.18
CA GLY A 338 -5.74 -21.98 12.08
C GLY A 338 -5.75 -20.46 12.06
N LEU A 339 -5.14 -19.80 13.04
CA LEU A 339 -5.06 -18.33 13.10
C LEU A 339 -4.22 -17.75 11.94
N HIS A 340 -3.23 -18.50 11.48
CA HIS A 340 -2.39 -18.15 10.32
C HIS A 340 -2.34 -19.30 9.33
N HIS A 341 -1.86 -19.02 8.12
CA HIS A 341 -1.73 -20.00 7.06
C HIS A 341 -0.40 -19.87 6.35
N ARG A 342 0.18 -21.03 5.99
CA ARG A 342 1.22 -21.12 4.98
C ARG A 342 0.59 -21.45 3.65
N TYR A 343 0.96 -20.72 2.61
CA TYR A 343 0.55 -20.99 1.24
C TYR A 343 1.66 -21.73 0.48
N SER A 344 1.31 -22.79 -0.21
CA SER A 344 2.20 -23.60 -1.04
C SER A 344 1.45 -24.16 -2.24
N TRP A 345 2.17 -24.65 -3.24
CA TRP A 345 1.57 -25.40 -4.32
C TRP A 345 1.16 -26.79 -3.85
N GLY A 346 0.02 -27.26 -4.29
CA GLY A 346 -0.51 -28.60 -4.06
C GLY A 346 -1.16 -29.15 -5.32
N VAL A 347 -1.42 -30.45 -5.33
CA VAL A 347 -2.22 -31.05 -6.40
C VAL A 347 -3.64 -30.50 -6.28
N ALA A 348 -4.25 -30.08 -7.40
CA ALA A 348 -5.66 -29.74 -7.41
C ALA A 348 -6.45 -31.02 -7.09
N ALA A 349 -7.21 -31.00 -5.98
CA ALA A 349 -8.10 -32.09 -5.64
C ALA A 349 -9.29 -32.14 -6.57
#